data_1d63efbbe394509e21f43f084cf0b86d
#
_entry.id   1d63efbbe394509e21f43f084cf0b86d
#
_cell.length_a   1.000
_cell.length_b   1.000
_cell.length_c   1.000
_cell.angle_alpha   90.00
_cell.angle_beta   90.00
_cell.angle_gamma   90.00
#
_symmetry.space_group_name_H-M   'P 1'
#
loop_
_entity.id
_entity.type
_entity.pdbx_description
1 polymer ?
#
loop_
_entity_poly.entity_id
_entity_poly.type
_entity_poly.pdbx_seq_one_letter_code
_entity_poly.pdbx_strand_id
1 'polypeptide(L)'
;MFIEQPAVYLRWIYPNALWRMNPGERAVYLTFDDGPIPEATPFILDTLERFGARATFFMVGDNVRKYPHLMHEVLIRGHRIGNHTFNHIGGYCRGTSDYMQNVEQADVLLKTDL
;
A
#
# COMPACT_ATOMS: atom_id res chain seq x y z
N MET A 1 17.52 -0.86 5.22
CA MET A 1 16.18 -1.50 5.13
C MET A 1 16.34 -3.00 5.13
N PHE A 2 15.65 -3.68 6.00
CA PHE A 2 15.65 -5.13 6.03
C PHE A 2 14.43 -5.65 5.28
N ILE A 3 14.64 -6.58 4.36
CA ILE A 3 13.56 -7.26 3.64
C ILE A 3 13.50 -8.68 4.18
N GLU A 4 12.46 -8.98 4.95
CA GLU A 4 12.26 -10.31 5.49
C GLU A 4 11.25 -11.08 4.65
N GLN A 5 11.53 -12.37 4.48
CA GLN A 5 10.56 -13.27 3.85
C GLN A 5 9.55 -13.72 4.90
N PRO A 6 8.26 -13.73 4.58
CA PRO A 6 7.26 -14.24 5.51
C PRO A 6 7.46 -15.74 5.80
N ALA A 7 6.95 -16.18 6.92
CA ALA A 7 7.01 -17.60 7.29
C ALA A 7 6.32 -18.47 6.25
N VAL A 8 6.84 -19.69 6.06
CA VAL A 8 6.37 -20.63 5.02
C VAL A 8 4.87 -20.90 5.14
N TYR A 9 4.33 -21.00 6.37
CA TYR A 9 2.90 -21.25 6.56
C TYR A 9 2.01 -20.14 5.99
N LEU A 10 2.46 -18.87 5.99
CA LEU A 10 1.72 -17.78 5.38
C LEU A 10 1.63 -17.94 3.86
N ARG A 11 2.66 -18.48 3.24
CA ARG A 11 2.64 -18.76 1.79
C ARG A 11 1.60 -19.81 1.43
N TRP A 12 1.35 -20.76 2.31
CA TRP A 12 0.33 -21.78 2.11
C TRP A 12 -1.08 -21.23 2.25
N ILE A 13 -1.27 -20.26 3.18
CA ILE A 13 -2.56 -19.61 3.40
C ILE A 13 -2.91 -18.68 2.24
N TYR A 14 -1.91 -17.98 1.69
CA TYR A 14 -2.11 -17.01 0.61
C TYR A 14 -1.28 -17.39 -0.64
N PRO A 15 -1.64 -18.49 -1.32
CA PRO A 15 -0.81 -18.98 -2.43
C PRO A 15 -0.75 -18.05 -3.63
N ASN A 16 -1.77 -17.18 -3.80
CA ASN A 16 -1.83 -16.22 -4.92
C ASN A 16 -1.10 -14.92 -4.63
N ALA A 17 -0.62 -14.70 -3.41
CA ALA A 17 0.15 -13.52 -3.08
C ALA A 17 1.59 -13.68 -3.59
N LEU A 18 2.20 -12.55 -3.95
CA LEU A 18 3.60 -12.53 -4.35
C LEU A 18 4.48 -12.43 -3.10
N TRP A 19 5.05 -13.57 -2.68
CA TRP A 19 5.86 -13.65 -1.47
C TRP A 19 7.34 -13.43 -1.70
N ARG A 20 7.79 -13.70 -2.94
CA ARG A 20 9.19 -13.63 -3.29
C ARG A 20 9.34 -13.25 -4.75
N MET A 21 10.25 -12.33 -5.03
CA MET A 21 10.60 -11.97 -6.39
C MET A 21 11.67 -12.92 -6.94
N ASN A 22 11.85 -12.90 -8.26
CA ASN A 22 12.85 -13.71 -8.91
C ASN A 22 14.24 -13.43 -8.31
N PRO A 23 14.95 -14.43 -7.77
CA PRO A 23 16.25 -14.20 -7.15
C PRO A 23 17.33 -13.75 -8.12
N GLY A 24 17.13 -13.90 -9.44
CA GLY A 24 18.04 -13.39 -10.46
C GLY A 24 17.93 -11.88 -10.69
N GLU A 25 16.87 -11.26 -10.22
CA GLU A 25 16.69 -9.81 -10.34
C GLU A 25 17.36 -9.08 -9.19
N ARG A 26 18.22 -8.13 -9.53
CA ARG A 26 18.83 -7.22 -8.56
C ARG A 26 17.94 -5.99 -8.40
N ALA A 27 16.81 -6.17 -7.73
CA ALA A 27 15.84 -5.11 -7.53
C ALA A 27 15.47 -4.98 -6.05
N VAL A 28 15.27 -3.75 -5.61
CA VAL A 28 14.72 -3.42 -4.29
C VAL A 28 13.28 -3.00 -4.50
N TYR A 29 12.37 -3.62 -3.74
CA TYR A 29 10.94 -3.32 -3.78
C TYR A 29 10.58 -2.49 -2.56
N LEU A 30 10.21 -1.23 -2.78
CA LEU A 30 9.88 -0.29 -1.74
C LEU A 30 8.38 -0.25 -1.51
N THR A 31 7.98 -0.22 -0.24
CA THR A 31 6.58 -0.03 0.15
C THR A 31 6.48 1.10 1.16
N PHE A 32 5.39 1.85 1.08
CA PHE A 32 5.07 2.92 2.02
C PHE A 32 3.65 2.74 2.50
N ASP A 33 3.45 2.82 3.80
CA ASP A 33 2.16 2.62 4.43
C ASP A 33 1.60 3.95 4.97
N ASP A 34 0.34 3.91 5.37
CA ASP A 34 -0.35 4.97 6.12
C ASP A 34 -0.67 6.26 5.37
N GLY A 35 -0.26 6.39 4.12
CA GLY A 35 -0.59 7.58 3.32
C GLY A 35 -1.96 7.50 2.63
N PRO A 36 -2.25 8.43 1.76
CA PRO A 36 -1.44 9.61 1.42
C PRO A 36 -1.56 10.72 2.49
N ILE A 37 -0.47 11.44 2.72
CA ILE A 37 -0.45 12.60 3.62
C ILE A 37 0.34 13.74 2.97
N PRO A 38 -0.14 15.02 3.09
CA PRO A 38 0.46 16.14 2.38
C PRO A 38 1.92 16.43 2.77
N GLU A 39 2.30 16.12 4.01
CA GLU A 39 3.64 16.41 4.51
C GLU A 39 4.70 15.44 3.95
N ALA A 40 4.34 14.18 3.75
CA ALA A 40 5.29 13.13 3.40
C ALA A 40 5.17 12.65 1.95
N THR A 41 3.96 12.48 1.44
CA THR A 41 3.76 11.84 0.13
C THR A 41 4.44 12.59 -1.02
N PRO A 42 4.30 13.93 -1.16
CA PRO A 42 4.99 14.65 -2.23
C PRO A 42 6.52 14.53 -2.13
N PHE A 43 7.06 14.60 -0.92
CA PHE A 43 8.50 14.45 -0.69
C PHE A 43 9.00 13.08 -1.12
N ILE A 44 8.26 12.03 -0.76
CA ILE A 44 8.61 10.66 -1.15
C ILE A 44 8.57 10.50 -2.67
N LEU A 45 7.53 11.03 -3.31
CA LEU A 45 7.39 10.96 -4.76
C LEU A 45 8.54 11.67 -5.49
N ASP A 46 8.92 12.86 -5.02
CA ASP A 46 10.03 13.61 -5.61
C ASP A 46 11.36 12.87 -5.43
N THR A 47 11.56 12.26 -4.28
CA THR A 47 12.76 11.47 -4.00
C THR A 47 12.84 10.24 -4.89
N LEU A 48 11.74 9.51 -5.04
CA LEU A 48 11.67 8.34 -5.91
C LEU A 48 11.97 8.72 -7.37
N GLU A 49 11.43 9.85 -7.82
CA GLU A 49 11.68 10.34 -9.18
C GLU A 49 13.16 10.65 -9.42
N ARG A 50 13.80 11.28 -8.44
CA ARG A 50 15.25 11.58 -8.53
C ARG A 50 16.10 10.34 -8.74
N PHE A 51 15.73 9.22 -8.14
CA PHE A 51 16.48 7.97 -8.22
C PHE A 51 15.93 7.01 -9.28
N GLY A 52 14.90 7.40 -10.02
CA GLY A 52 14.27 6.53 -11.01
C GLY A 52 13.64 5.29 -10.39
N ALA A 53 13.22 5.37 -9.14
CA ALA A 53 12.69 4.23 -8.39
C ALA A 53 11.17 4.22 -8.42
N ARG A 54 10.60 3.01 -8.29
CA ARG A 54 9.16 2.80 -8.17
C ARG A 54 8.83 2.14 -6.84
N ALA A 55 7.62 2.39 -6.36
CA ALA A 55 7.17 1.87 -5.07
C ALA A 55 5.70 1.48 -5.12
N THR A 56 5.27 0.77 -4.09
CA THR A 56 3.86 0.50 -3.81
C THR A 56 3.46 1.25 -2.54
N PHE A 57 2.35 1.96 -2.63
CA PHE A 57 1.81 2.75 -1.52
C PHE A 57 0.55 2.07 -1.00
N PHE A 58 0.61 1.56 0.22
CA PHE A 58 -0.56 1.00 0.89
C PHE A 58 -1.30 2.12 1.61
N MET A 59 -2.42 2.54 1.04
CA MET A 59 -3.12 3.74 1.43
C MET A 59 -4.26 3.47 2.39
N VAL A 60 -4.40 4.32 3.39
CA VAL A 60 -5.53 4.32 4.31
C VAL A 60 -6.69 5.06 3.64
N GLY A 61 -7.85 4.41 3.57
CA GLY A 61 -9.01 4.95 2.86
C GLY A 61 -9.44 6.33 3.35
N ASP A 62 -9.41 6.58 4.67
CA ASP A 62 -9.75 7.88 5.22
C ASP A 62 -8.82 8.99 4.71
N ASN A 63 -7.53 8.67 4.53
CA ASN A 63 -6.57 9.62 3.96
C ASN A 63 -6.81 9.85 2.46
N VAL A 64 -7.20 8.81 1.73
CA VAL A 64 -7.59 8.97 0.32
C VAL A 64 -8.81 9.86 0.20
N ARG A 65 -9.78 9.70 1.09
CA ARG A 65 -10.98 10.55 1.13
C ARG A 65 -10.62 12.03 1.35
N LYS A 66 -9.66 12.29 2.23
CA LYS A 66 -9.20 13.66 2.53
C LYS A 66 -8.32 14.24 1.43
N TYR A 67 -7.49 13.40 0.80
CA TYR A 67 -6.45 13.83 -0.14
C TYR A 67 -6.46 13.00 -1.43
N PRO A 68 -7.58 12.98 -2.18
CA PRO A 68 -7.67 12.15 -3.39
C PRO A 68 -6.67 12.56 -4.47
N HIS A 69 -6.32 13.85 -4.52
CA HIS A 69 -5.34 14.35 -5.48
C HIS A 69 -3.94 13.73 -5.27
N LEU A 70 -3.59 13.41 -4.02
CA LEU A 70 -2.31 12.76 -3.72
C LEU A 70 -2.28 11.31 -4.22
N MET A 71 -3.40 10.60 -4.12
CA MET A 71 -3.51 9.25 -4.69
C MET A 71 -3.33 9.30 -6.22
N HIS A 72 -3.98 10.23 -6.89
CA HIS A 72 -3.82 10.42 -8.33
C HIS A 72 -2.37 10.74 -8.70
N GLU A 73 -1.71 11.58 -7.91
CA GLU A 73 -0.30 11.93 -8.11
C GLU A 73 0.61 10.69 -8.04
N VAL A 74 0.37 9.82 -7.06
CA VAL A 74 1.09 8.56 -6.93
C VAL A 74 0.96 7.70 -8.17
N LEU A 75 -0.26 7.56 -8.69
CA LEU A 75 -0.52 6.76 -9.89
C LEU A 75 0.07 7.39 -11.16
N ILE A 76 -0.06 8.70 -11.33
CA ILE A 76 0.48 9.42 -12.49
C ILE A 76 1.99 9.28 -12.57
N ARG A 77 2.68 9.29 -11.43
CA ARG A 77 4.12 9.10 -11.38
C ARG A 77 4.58 7.65 -11.52
N GLY A 78 3.65 6.71 -11.79
CA GLY A 78 3.96 5.34 -12.14
C GLY A 78 4.13 4.38 -10.97
N HIS A 79 3.66 4.74 -9.79
CA HIS A 79 3.69 3.88 -8.63
C HIS A 79 2.39 3.07 -8.51
N ARG A 80 2.42 2.04 -7.65
CA ARG A 80 1.25 1.20 -7.38
C ARG A 80 0.60 1.60 -6.06
N ILE A 81 -0.68 1.32 -5.95
CA ILE A 81 -1.43 1.51 -4.71
C ILE A 81 -1.97 0.18 -4.19
N GLY A 82 -2.11 0.09 -2.89
CA GLY A 82 -2.74 -1.04 -2.21
C GLY A 82 -3.64 -0.55 -1.09
N ASN A 83 -4.40 -1.46 -0.50
CA ASN A 83 -5.37 -1.16 0.54
C ASN A 83 -4.75 -1.37 1.92
N HIS A 84 -4.81 -0.34 2.77
CA HIS A 84 -4.33 -0.40 4.16
C HIS A 84 -5.48 -0.11 5.15
N THR A 85 -6.68 -0.61 4.86
CA THR A 85 -7.96 -0.38 5.54
C THR A 85 -8.45 1.06 5.44
N PHE A 86 -9.68 1.31 5.89
CA PHE A 86 -10.24 2.67 5.82
C PHE A 86 -9.77 3.54 7.00
N ASN A 87 -9.80 3.00 8.22
CA ASN A 87 -9.47 3.73 9.44
C ASN A 87 -8.14 3.28 10.07
N HIS A 88 -7.32 2.55 9.35
CA HIS A 88 -6.06 2.01 9.88
C HIS A 88 -6.28 1.15 11.13
N ILE A 89 -7.23 0.23 11.06
CA ILE A 89 -7.52 -0.67 12.19
C ILE A 89 -6.76 -1.98 12.09
N GLY A 90 -6.39 -2.53 13.25
CA GLY A 90 -5.80 -3.86 13.35
C GLY A 90 -6.86 -4.93 13.55
N GLY A 91 -6.71 -6.08 12.89
CA GLY A 91 -7.64 -7.20 13.02
C GLY A 91 -7.74 -7.77 14.44
N TYR A 92 -6.75 -7.54 15.29
CA TYR A 92 -6.76 -7.99 16.67
C TYR A 92 -7.67 -7.16 17.57
N CYS A 93 -7.84 -5.88 17.28
CA CYS A 93 -8.57 -4.93 18.13
C CYS A 93 -10.06 -4.89 17.83
N ARG A 94 -10.46 -5.42 16.69
CA ARG A 94 -11.83 -5.41 16.19
C ARG A 94 -12.19 -6.79 15.68
N GLY A 95 -13.44 -7.17 15.72
CA GLY A 95 -13.89 -8.43 15.15
C GLY A 95 -13.61 -8.53 13.65
N THR A 96 -13.53 -9.75 13.13
CA THR A 96 -13.26 -10.00 11.70
C THR A 96 -14.25 -9.26 10.80
N SER A 97 -15.53 -9.21 11.18
CA SER A 97 -16.56 -8.51 10.41
C SER A 97 -16.28 -7.01 10.29
N ASP A 98 -15.94 -6.37 11.40
CA ASP A 98 -15.62 -4.93 11.40
C ASP A 98 -14.37 -4.63 10.58
N TYR A 99 -13.36 -5.48 10.70
CA TYR A 99 -12.13 -5.35 9.92
C TYR A 99 -12.42 -5.47 8.42
N MET A 100 -13.20 -6.47 8.01
CA MET A 100 -13.52 -6.68 6.59
C MET A 100 -14.37 -5.54 6.03
N GLN A 101 -15.32 -5.01 6.79
CA GLN A 101 -16.07 -3.83 6.37
C GLN A 101 -15.14 -2.63 6.13
N ASN A 102 -14.16 -2.45 7.01
CA ASN A 102 -13.19 -1.37 6.87
C ASN A 102 -12.33 -1.52 5.60
N VAL A 103 -11.90 -2.73 5.31
CA VAL A 103 -11.18 -3.05 4.07
C VAL A 103 -12.05 -2.76 2.85
N GLU A 104 -13.31 -3.17 2.87
CA GLU A 104 -14.23 -2.94 1.76
C GLU A 104 -14.49 -1.45 1.53
N GLN A 105 -14.66 -0.66 2.58
CA GLN A 105 -14.85 0.78 2.46
C GLN A 105 -13.64 1.43 1.78
N ALA A 106 -12.44 1.04 2.17
CA ALA A 106 -11.22 1.54 1.54
C ALA A 106 -11.13 1.10 0.07
N ASP A 107 -11.47 -0.14 -0.22
CA ASP A 107 -11.39 -0.69 -1.56
C ASP A 107 -12.33 0.02 -2.53
N VAL A 108 -13.56 0.28 -2.10
CA VAL A 108 -14.53 1.04 -2.90
C VAL A 108 -14.00 2.43 -3.22
N LEU A 109 -13.45 3.12 -2.21
CA LEU A 109 -12.93 4.47 -2.38
C LEU A 109 -11.73 4.48 -3.32
N LEU A 110 -10.79 3.56 -3.15
CA LEU A 110 -9.62 3.44 -4.01
C LEU A 110 -9.99 3.19 -5.47
N LYS A 111 -11.01 2.38 -5.71
CA LYS A 111 -11.49 2.08 -7.07
C LYS A 111 -12.28 3.24 -7.67
N THR A 112 -13.05 3.96 -6.86
CA THR A 112 -13.89 5.07 -7.33
C THR A 112 -13.05 6.24 -7.77
N ASP A 113 -11.94 6.50 -7.08
CA ASP A 113 -11.07 7.63 -7.36
C ASP A 113 -9.95 7.31 -8.38
N LEU A 114 -9.97 6.11 -8.90
CA LEU A 114 -9.07 5.74 -10.00
C LEU A 114 -9.54 6.37 -11.38
#